data_77bbdc04b7ffb9b80f21e98b93a35464
#
_entry.id   77bbdc04b7ffb9b80f21e98b93a35464
#
_cell.length_a   1.000
_cell.length_b   1.000
_cell.length_c   1.000
_cell.angle_alpha   90.00
_cell.angle_beta   90.00
_cell.angle_gamma   90.00
#
_symmetry.space_group_name_H-M   'P 1'
#
loop_
_entity.id
_entity.type
_entity.pdbx_description
1 polymer ?
#
loop_
_entity_poly.entity_id
_entity_poly.type
_entity_poly.pdbx_seq_one_letter_code
_entity_poly.pdbx_strand_id
1 'polypeptide(L)'
;MEKRVLIWDDGLNYVNYMEVLRAVDLTPVVGREAAGLCAALLLPGGGDIADRLPEDEIRTIRAYAAAEKPILGICRGMQALNVFFGGTLYARVPGHQVKAGDILHDTRAVGELAELVGTAPRVNSNHHQAICRLGRGLGVRQWAADGVIEGICHSRLPVLGVQWHPERQAFALRRGEAADGAAVFWWLRRQAEKNSGG
;
A
#
# COMPACT_ATOMS: atom_id res chain seq x y z
N MET A 1 -20.35 -11.31 -8.47
CA MET A 1 -20.29 -11.26 -6.99
C MET A 1 -19.64 -9.95 -6.56
N GLU A 2 -20.18 -9.31 -5.54
CA GLU A 2 -19.62 -8.08 -4.95
C GLU A 2 -18.23 -8.35 -4.36
N LYS A 3 -17.23 -7.56 -4.79
CA LYS A 3 -15.84 -7.77 -4.39
C LYS A 3 -15.52 -6.89 -3.18
N ARG A 4 -15.65 -7.47 -2.00
CA ARG A 4 -15.34 -6.78 -0.75
C ARG A 4 -13.83 -6.72 -0.50
N VAL A 5 -13.35 -5.57 -0.05
CA VAL A 5 -11.97 -5.32 0.37
C VAL A 5 -11.97 -4.97 1.84
N LEU A 6 -11.25 -5.74 2.64
CA LEU A 6 -11.01 -5.41 4.03
C LEU A 6 -10.02 -4.24 4.10
N ILE A 7 -10.44 -3.12 4.66
CA ILE A 7 -9.53 -2.07 5.14
C ILE A 7 -9.21 -2.42 6.59
N TRP A 8 -7.93 -2.67 6.88
CA TRP A 8 -7.48 -2.93 8.24
C TRP A 8 -7.73 -1.72 9.13
N ASP A 9 -8.47 -1.92 10.23
CA ASP A 9 -8.87 -0.86 11.14
C ASP A 9 -7.82 -0.61 12.22
N ASP A 10 -7.11 0.50 12.13
CA ASP A 10 -6.19 1.03 13.14
C ASP A 10 -6.76 2.25 13.89
N GLY A 11 -8.05 2.56 13.70
CA GLY A 11 -8.75 3.66 14.38
C GLY A 11 -8.66 5.01 13.67
N LEU A 12 -8.24 5.05 12.40
CA LEU A 12 -8.08 6.28 11.62
C LEU A 12 -9.30 6.61 10.73
N ASN A 13 -9.20 7.71 10.00
CA ASN A 13 -10.18 8.10 9.00
C ASN A 13 -9.88 7.45 7.65
N TYR A 14 -10.81 6.63 7.15
CA TYR A 14 -10.65 5.87 5.89
C TYR A 14 -11.46 6.43 4.72
N VAL A 15 -12.02 7.62 4.81
CA VAL A 15 -12.93 8.18 3.79
C VAL A 15 -12.29 8.14 2.40
N ASN A 16 -11.08 8.65 2.23
CA ASN A 16 -10.40 8.65 0.93
C ASN A 16 -10.19 7.22 0.39
N TYR A 17 -9.82 6.27 1.24
CA TYR A 17 -9.66 4.86 0.85
C TYR A 17 -10.99 4.25 0.39
N MET A 18 -12.08 4.51 1.14
CA MET A 18 -13.41 4.00 0.79
C MET A 18 -13.92 4.60 -0.52
N GLU A 19 -13.72 5.90 -0.74
CA GLU A 19 -14.13 6.58 -1.98
C GLU A 19 -13.39 6.02 -3.19
N VAL A 20 -12.07 5.86 -3.10
CA VAL A 20 -11.27 5.33 -4.20
C VAL A 20 -11.62 3.86 -4.48
N LEU A 21 -11.83 3.03 -3.45
CA LEU A 21 -12.25 1.63 -3.65
C LEU A 21 -13.60 1.56 -4.37
N ARG A 22 -14.59 2.37 -3.96
CA ARG A 22 -15.89 2.44 -4.66
C ARG A 22 -15.76 2.90 -6.11
N ALA A 23 -14.89 3.87 -6.37
CA ALA A 23 -14.64 4.38 -7.72
C ALA A 23 -14.02 3.35 -8.67
N VAL A 24 -13.42 2.28 -8.14
CA VAL A 24 -12.93 1.13 -8.91
C VAL A 24 -13.83 -0.11 -8.77
N ASP A 25 -15.11 0.05 -8.41
CA ASP A 25 -16.10 -1.01 -8.20
C ASP A 25 -15.67 -2.08 -7.19
N LEU A 26 -15.02 -1.68 -6.11
CA LEU A 26 -14.74 -2.49 -4.95
C LEU A 26 -15.55 -2.01 -3.75
N THR A 27 -16.03 -2.95 -2.93
CA THR A 27 -16.81 -2.63 -1.74
C THR A 27 -15.93 -2.62 -0.50
N PRO A 28 -15.65 -1.44 0.10
CA PRO A 28 -14.84 -1.35 1.30
C PRO A 28 -15.58 -1.89 2.53
N VAL A 29 -14.87 -2.66 3.36
CA VAL A 29 -15.30 -3.14 4.68
C VAL A 29 -14.19 -2.78 5.67
N VAL A 30 -14.50 -1.94 6.66
CA VAL A 30 -13.54 -1.57 7.72
C VAL A 30 -13.66 -2.55 8.87
N GLY A 31 -12.54 -3.08 9.35
CA GLY A 31 -12.53 -4.01 10.48
C GLY A 31 -11.21 -4.75 10.66
N ARG A 32 -11.14 -5.54 11.73
CA ARG A 32 -9.96 -6.35 12.09
C ARG A 32 -10.14 -7.85 11.85
N GLU A 33 -11.38 -8.35 11.73
CA GLU A 33 -11.70 -9.78 11.78
C GLU A 33 -12.34 -10.35 10.49
N ALA A 34 -12.46 -9.59 9.42
CA ALA A 34 -13.06 -10.08 8.18
C ALA A 34 -12.10 -10.97 7.35
N ALA A 35 -11.05 -11.50 7.96
CA ALA A 35 -10.08 -12.38 7.32
C ALA A 35 -10.78 -13.62 6.72
N GLY A 36 -10.67 -13.79 5.43
CA GLY A 36 -11.27 -14.91 4.68
C GLY A 36 -12.61 -14.60 4.02
N LEU A 37 -13.33 -13.58 4.44
CA LEU A 37 -14.61 -13.20 3.81
C LEU A 37 -14.43 -12.18 2.67
N CYS A 38 -13.33 -11.39 2.66
CA CYS A 38 -13.07 -10.40 1.63
C CYS A 38 -12.17 -10.92 0.50
N ALA A 39 -12.34 -10.34 -0.68
CA ALA A 39 -11.57 -10.70 -1.87
C ALA A 39 -10.12 -10.17 -1.81
N ALA A 40 -9.88 -9.09 -1.07
CA ALA A 40 -8.58 -8.45 -0.91
C ALA A 40 -8.43 -7.79 0.46
N LEU A 41 -7.17 -7.50 0.85
CA LEU A 41 -6.79 -6.74 2.03
C LEU A 41 -6.13 -5.43 1.61
N LEU A 42 -6.54 -4.32 2.24
CA LEU A 42 -5.86 -3.05 2.20
C LEU A 42 -5.35 -2.71 3.60
N LEU A 43 -4.04 -2.53 3.72
CA LEU A 43 -3.37 -1.99 4.91
C LEU A 43 -3.16 -0.48 4.68
N PRO A 44 -3.86 0.40 5.40
CA PRO A 44 -3.80 1.83 5.15
C PRO A 44 -2.54 2.49 5.71
N GLY A 45 -2.37 3.78 5.42
CA GLY A 45 -1.46 4.66 6.14
C GLY A 45 -1.87 4.78 7.60
N GLY A 46 -0.94 5.12 8.48
CA GLY A 46 -1.21 5.16 9.92
C GLY A 46 -0.04 5.72 10.74
N GLY A 47 -0.06 5.47 12.02
CA GLY A 47 1.00 5.83 12.95
C GLY A 47 2.25 4.96 12.81
N ASP A 48 3.24 5.22 13.64
CA ASP A 48 4.53 4.53 13.63
C ASP A 48 4.40 3.05 13.96
N ILE A 49 5.22 2.27 13.27
CA ILE A 49 5.50 0.90 13.69
C ILE A 49 6.68 0.95 14.65
N ALA A 50 6.43 0.53 15.90
CA ALA A 50 7.47 0.40 16.92
C ALA A 50 8.34 -0.85 16.64
N ASP A 51 8.54 -1.72 17.62
CA ASP A 51 9.40 -2.90 17.47
C ASP A 51 8.73 -4.04 16.69
N ARG A 52 7.41 -4.13 16.71
CA ARG A 52 6.64 -5.20 16.06
C ARG A 52 5.22 -4.77 15.69
N LEU A 53 4.60 -5.54 14.80
CA LEU A 53 3.19 -5.39 14.48
C LEU A 53 2.28 -5.98 15.57
N PRO A 54 1.04 -5.48 15.72
CA PRO A 54 -0.01 -6.11 16.51
C PRO A 54 -0.25 -7.57 16.06
N GLU A 55 -0.53 -8.45 16.99
CA GLU A 55 -0.73 -9.88 16.71
C GLU A 55 -1.94 -10.15 15.81
N ASP A 56 -3.00 -9.36 15.93
CA ASP A 56 -4.19 -9.44 15.08
C ASP A 56 -3.89 -8.99 13.63
N GLU A 57 -3.05 -7.97 13.45
CA GLU A 57 -2.58 -7.55 12.13
C GLU A 57 -1.72 -8.65 11.48
N ILE A 58 -0.79 -9.25 12.23
CA ILE A 58 0.03 -10.37 11.77
C ILE A 58 -0.86 -11.54 11.34
N ARG A 59 -1.87 -11.91 12.15
CA ARG A 59 -2.80 -13.01 11.81
C ARG A 59 -3.56 -12.70 10.52
N THR A 60 -4.03 -11.47 10.37
CA THR A 60 -4.77 -11.05 9.18
C THR A 60 -3.90 -11.09 7.93
N ILE A 61 -2.71 -10.48 7.95
CA ILE A 61 -1.77 -10.53 6.81
C ILE A 61 -1.45 -11.98 6.45
N ARG A 62 -1.17 -12.82 7.45
CA ARG A 62 -0.86 -14.24 7.26
C ARG A 62 -2.02 -15.00 6.60
N ALA A 63 -3.27 -14.76 7.00
CA ALA A 63 -4.44 -15.42 6.44
C ALA A 63 -4.62 -15.06 4.95
N TYR A 64 -4.47 -13.79 4.58
CA TYR A 64 -4.56 -13.36 3.18
C TYR A 64 -3.38 -13.87 2.35
N ALA A 65 -2.16 -13.85 2.87
CA ALA A 65 -0.97 -14.36 2.19
C ALA A 65 -1.05 -15.88 1.97
N ALA A 66 -1.52 -16.65 2.96
CA ALA A 66 -1.70 -18.09 2.86
C ALA A 66 -2.80 -18.49 1.87
N ALA A 67 -3.84 -17.66 1.73
CA ALA A 67 -4.90 -17.82 0.75
C ALA A 67 -4.56 -17.22 -0.62
N GLU A 68 -3.33 -16.74 -0.81
CA GLU A 68 -2.85 -16.03 -2.02
C GLU A 68 -3.75 -14.86 -2.46
N LYS A 69 -4.50 -14.29 -1.52
CA LYS A 69 -5.36 -13.13 -1.77
C LYS A 69 -4.55 -11.86 -1.89
N PRO A 70 -4.96 -10.91 -2.77
CA PRO A 70 -4.23 -9.67 -2.95
C PRO A 70 -4.18 -8.81 -1.70
N ILE A 71 -2.99 -8.24 -1.45
CA ILE A 71 -2.74 -7.33 -0.34
C ILE A 71 -2.10 -6.06 -0.88
N LEU A 72 -2.72 -4.93 -0.61
CA LEU A 72 -2.19 -3.59 -0.88
C LEU A 72 -1.80 -2.92 0.43
N GLY A 73 -0.53 -2.55 0.56
CA GLY A 73 -0.02 -1.74 1.68
C GLY A 73 0.27 -0.31 1.26
N ILE A 74 -0.26 0.68 1.99
CA ILE A 74 -0.06 2.10 1.72
C ILE A 74 0.63 2.74 2.92
N CYS A 75 1.76 3.43 2.69
CA CYS A 75 2.57 4.14 3.67
C CYS A 75 2.92 3.22 4.86
N ARG A 76 2.30 3.39 6.03
CA ARG A 76 2.46 2.45 7.16
C ARG A 76 2.14 1.01 6.75
N GLY A 77 1.14 0.78 5.89
CA GLY A 77 0.79 -0.56 5.41
C GLY A 77 1.89 -1.22 4.58
N MET A 78 2.64 -0.48 3.75
CA MET A 78 3.84 -0.99 3.08
C MET A 78 4.92 -1.38 4.09
N GLN A 79 5.14 -0.56 5.10
CA GLN A 79 6.10 -0.83 6.17
C GLN A 79 5.69 -2.08 6.97
N ALA A 80 4.39 -2.24 7.25
CA ALA A 80 3.84 -3.42 7.91
C ALA A 80 4.10 -4.70 7.10
N LEU A 81 3.90 -4.68 5.79
CA LEU A 81 4.25 -5.80 4.91
C LEU A 81 5.75 -6.12 5.00
N ASN A 82 6.62 -5.10 4.95
CA ASN A 82 8.06 -5.32 5.09
C ASN A 82 8.42 -5.99 6.42
N VAL A 83 7.88 -5.52 7.53
CA VAL A 83 8.11 -6.09 8.88
C VAL A 83 7.55 -7.50 8.98
N PHE A 84 6.35 -7.75 8.46
CA PHE A 84 5.73 -9.09 8.42
C PHE A 84 6.62 -10.11 7.69
N PHE A 85 7.25 -9.73 6.59
CA PHE A 85 8.20 -10.58 5.85
C PHE A 85 9.63 -10.59 6.45
N GLY A 86 9.83 -10.01 7.64
CA GLY A 86 11.09 -10.04 8.39
C GLY A 86 12.10 -8.94 8.01
N GLY A 87 11.64 -7.87 7.39
CA GLY A 87 12.42 -6.66 7.13
C GLY A 87 12.49 -5.73 8.35
N THR A 88 13.21 -4.62 8.20
CA THR A 88 13.36 -3.61 9.25
C THR A 88 13.09 -2.21 8.70
N LEU A 89 12.89 -1.24 9.60
CA LEU A 89 12.62 0.15 9.26
C LEU A 89 13.71 1.08 9.80
N TYR A 90 13.96 2.17 9.10
CA TYR A 90 14.56 3.37 9.68
C TYR A 90 13.49 4.07 10.52
N ALA A 91 13.82 4.42 11.75
CA ALA A 91 12.93 5.17 12.63
C ALA A 91 12.67 6.59 12.09
N ARG A 92 13.64 7.15 11.35
CA ARG A 92 13.51 8.48 10.77
C ARG A 92 14.36 8.64 9.50
N VAL A 93 13.73 9.16 8.45
CA VAL A 93 14.37 9.66 7.24
C VAL A 93 14.01 11.14 7.06
N PRO A 94 14.96 12.01 6.64
CA PRO A 94 14.69 13.42 6.40
C PRO A 94 13.98 13.63 5.03
N GLY A 95 13.31 14.77 4.86
CA GLY A 95 12.85 15.22 3.54
C GLY A 95 11.54 14.59 3.03
N HIS A 96 10.94 13.64 3.76
CA HIS A 96 9.74 12.90 3.35
C HIS A 96 8.48 13.31 4.10
N GLN A 97 8.56 14.30 4.99
CA GLN A 97 7.44 14.78 5.77
C GLN A 97 7.48 16.30 5.96
N VAL A 98 6.29 16.91 5.95
CA VAL A 98 6.07 18.33 6.31
C VAL A 98 5.03 18.42 7.41
N LYS A 99 4.96 19.57 8.10
CA LYS A 99 4.01 19.80 9.20
C LYS A 99 2.55 19.73 8.79
N ALA A 100 2.24 20.10 7.54
CA ALA A 100 0.88 20.09 7.02
C ALA A 100 0.87 19.75 5.54
N GLY A 101 -0.01 18.83 5.14
CA GLY A 101 -0.15 18.37 3.77
C GLY A 101 0.91 17.36 3.35
N ASP A 102 1.07 17.21 2.04
CA ASP A 102 2.03 16.31 1.41
C ASP A 102 3.03 17.13 0.58
N ILE A 103 4.27 16.72 0.53
CA ILE A 103 5.25 17.17 -0.47
C ILE A 103 5.15 16.29 -1.71
N LEU A 104 5.57 16.82 -2.87
CA LEU A 104 5.74 16.03 -4.08
C LEU A 104 7.23 15.84 -4.35
N HIS A 105 7.63 14.63 -4.70
CA HIS A 105 9.00 14.32 -5.08
C HIS A 105 9.05 13.38 -6.30
N ASP A 106 10.17 13.46 -7.03
CA ASP A 106 10.41 12.62 -8.18
C ASP A 106 10.91 11.25 -7.71
N THR A 107 10.43 10.21 -8.39
CA THR A 107 10.84 8.84 -8.11
C THR A 107 11.18 8.10 -9.39
N ARG A 108 11.81 6.94 -9.25
CA ARG A 108 12.06 6.00 -10.34
C ARG A 108 11.37 4.68 -10.02
N ALA A 109 10.60 4.17 -10.98
CA ALA A 109 9.92 2.89 -10.85
C ALA A 109 10.37 1.90 -11.92
N VAL A 110 10.27 0.60 -11.61
CA VAL A 110 10.57 -0.52 -12.50
C VAL A 110 9.53 -1.61 -12.38
N GLY A 111 9.45 -2.50 -13.38
CA GLY A 111 8.55 -3.65 -13.38
C GLY A 111 7.09 -3.23 -13.17
N GLU A 112 6.36 -3.96 -12.35
CA GLU A 112 4.92 -3.80 -12.15
C GLU A 112 4.51 -2.36 -11.75
N LEU A 113 5.28 -1.68 -10.90
CA LEU A 113 4.99 -0.28 -10.56
C LEU A 113 5.23 0.67 -11.73
N ALA A 114 6.25 0.44 -12.56
CA ALA A 114 6.45 1.24 -13.76
C ALA A 114 5.31 1.07 -14.79
N GLU A 115 4.72 -0.12 -14.88
CA GLU A 115 3.53 -0.37 -15.71
C GLU A 115 2.29 0.37 -15.20
N LEU A 116 2.19 0.58 -13.88
CA LEU A 116 1.06 1.27 -13.26
C LEU A 116 1.18 2.80 -13.33
N VAL A 117 2.35 3.33 -13.01
CA VAL A 117 2.52 4.78 -12.77
C VAL A 117 3.61 5.43 -13.63
N GLY A 118 4.22 4.69 -14.57
CA GLY A 118 5.33 5.15 -15.39
C GLY A 118 6.70 4.93 -14.75
N THR A 119 7.76 5.09 -15.52
CA THR A 119 9.15 4.83 -15.07
C THR A 119 9.75 5.94 -14.21
N ALA A 120 9.22 7.16 -14.30
CA ALA A 120 9.69 8.34 -13.56
C ALA A 120 8.48 9.10 -12.95
N PRO A 121 7.69 8.45 -12.07
CA PRO A 121 6.50 9.08 -11.52
C PRO A 121 6.86 10.08 -10.43
N ARG A 122 6.15 11.20 -10.40
CA ARG A 122 6.15 12.12 -9.28
C ARG A 122 5.03 11.74 -8.31
N VAL A 123 5.34 11.56 -7.03
CA VAL A 123 4.40 11.07 -6.02
C VAL A 123 4.36 11.97 -4.80
N ASN A 124 3.28 11.92 -4.03
CA ASN A 124 3.20 12.62 -2.75
C ASN A 124 3.99 11.86 -1.66
N SER A 125 4.39 12.56 -0.63
CA SER A 125 5.12 12.00 0.51
C SER A 125 4.70 12.67 1.81
N ASN A 126 4.40 11.86 2.82
CA ASN A 126 4.15 12.31 4.18
C ASN A 126 4.46 11.19 5.18
N HIS A 127 5.74 10.85 5.28
CA HIS A 127 6.22 9.83 6.21
C HIS A 127 7.61 10.19 6.74
N HIS A 128 7.96 9.67 7.90
CA HIS A 128 9.30 9.79 8.48
C HIS A 128 9.96 8.43 8.73
N GLN A 129 9.20 7.34 8.86
CA GLN A 129 9.75 5.99 8.82
C GLN A 129 9.88 5.52 7.36
N ALA A 130 10.86 4.65 7.08
CA ALA A 130 11.05 4.03 5.77
C ALA A 130 11.67 2.64 5.91
N ILE A 131 11.59 1.82 4.86
CA ILE A 131 12.24 0.50 4.82
C ILE A 131 13.75 0.66 4.88
N CYS A 132 14.39 0.00 5.85
CA CYS A 132 15.84 -0.11 6.02
C CYS A 132 16.37 -1.38 5.34
N ARG A 133 15.91 -2.54 5.80
CA ARG A 133 16.21 -3.85 5.22
C ARG A 133 14.95 -4.49 4.70
N LEU A 134 15.02 -4.97 3.46
CA LEU A 134 13.90 -5.59 2.79
C LEU A 134 13.57 -6.96 3.40
N GLY A 135 12.28 -7.24 3.54
CA GLY A 135 11.75 -8.54 3.97
C GLY A 135 11.93 -9.63 2.92
N ARG A 136 11.85 -10.88 3.34
CA ARG A 136 12.01 -12.05 2.46
C ARG A 136 10.93 -12.11 1.39
N GLY A 137 11.33 -12.39 0.15
CA GLY A 137 10.43 -12.49 -0.99
C GLY A 137 9.96 -11.15 -1.56
N LEU A 138 10.25 -10.05 -0.89
CA LEU A 138 9.96 -8.71 -1.41
C LEU A 138 11.06 -8.25 -2.38
N GLY A 139 10.67 -7.50 -3.39
CA GLY A 139 11.55 -6.80 -4.33
C GLY A 139 11.19 -5.32 -4.38
N VAL A 140 12.21 -4.47 -4.38
CA VAL A 140 12.00 -3.03 -4.56
C VAL A 140 11.59 -2.75 -5.99
N ARG A 141 10.59 -1.90 -6.17
CA ARG A 141 10.04 -1.49 -7.47
C ARG A 141 10.00 0.01 -7.68
N GLN A 142 10.22 0.79 -6.62
CA GLN A 142 10.24 2.26 -6.72
C GLN A 142 11.17 2.85 -5.66
N TRP A 143 11.89 3.93 -6.04
CA TRP A 143 12.83 4.66 -5.17
C TRP A 143 12.66 6.15 -5.36
N ALA A 144 12.82 6.92 -4.30
CA ALA A 144 13.07 8.35 -4.35
C ALA A 144 14.52 8.65 -4.78
N ALA A 145 14.80 9.90 -5.13
CA ALA A 145 16.12 10.33 -5.60
C ALA A 145 17.24 10.13 -4.54
N ASP A 146 16.91 10.16 -3.26
CA ASP A 146 17.82 9.93 -2.14
C ASP A 146 17.99 8.44 -1.78
N GLY A 147 17.34 7.54 -2.54
CA GLY A 147 17.44 6.10 -2.35
C GLY A 147 16.40 5.51 -1.38
N VAL A 148 15.51 6.32 -0.80
CA VAL A 148 14.40 5.82 0.02
C VAL A 148 13.49 4.92 -0.82
N ILE A 149 13.12 3.75 -0.27
CA ILE A 149 12.23 2.80 -0.93
C ILE A 149 10.80 3.31 -0.89
N GLU A 150 10.23 3.53 -2.08
CA GLU A 150 8.89 4.07 -2.29
C GLU A 150 7.87 3.04 -2.77
N GLY A 151 8.35 1.85 -3.17
CA GLY A 151 7.46 0.79 -3.61
C GLY A 151 8.09 -0.59 -3.63
N ILE A 152 7.31 -1.59 -3.26
CA ILE A 152 7.70 -3.00 -3.17
C ILE A 152 6.63 -3.92 -3.76
N CYS A 153 7.06 -5.07 -4.31
CA CYS A 153 6.17 -6.18 -4.68
C CYS A 153 6.73 -7.48 -4.11
N HIS A 154 5.87 -8.45 -3.83
CA HIS A 154 6.33 -9.79 -3.50
C HIS A 154 6.54 -10.62 -4.78
N SER A 155 7.57 -11.47 -4.80
CA SER A 155 7.98 -12.22 -6.00
C SER A 155 7.01 -13.31 -6.46
N ARG A 156 6.10 -13.76 -5.59
CA ARG A 156 5.14 -14.85 -5.87
C ARG A 156 3.71 -14.52 -5.47
N LEU A 157 3.52 -13.78 -4.37
CA LEU A 157 2.19 -13.45 -3.85
C LEU A 157 1.69 -12.15 -4.50
N PRO A 158 0.38 -11.96 -4.66
CA PRO A 158 -0.19 -10.71 -5.16
C PRO A 158 -0.14 -9.63 -4.06
N VAL A 159 1.07 -9.21 -3.70
CA VAL A 159 1.35 -8.21 -2.67
C VAL A 159 2.07 -7.04 -3.29
N LEU A 160 1.47 -5.87 -3.14
CA LEU A 160 1.99 -4.56 -3.56
C LEU A 160 2.04 -3.62 -2.36
N GLY A 161 3.13 -2.88 -2.21
CA GLY A 161 3.25 -1.81 -1.23
C GLY A 161 3.77 -0.54 -1.87
N VAL A 162 3.19 0.60 -1.49
CA VAL A 162 3.66 1.94 -1.86
C VAL A 162 3.82 2.79 -0.61
N GLN A 163 4.90 3.59 -0.53
CA GLN A 163 5.19 4.43 0.62
C GLN A 163 4.40 5.74 0.57
N TRP A 164 4.09 6.20 -0.62
CA TRP A 164 3.26 7.36 -0.88
C TRP A 164 1.76 7.06 -0.74
N HIS A 165 0.91 8.08 -0.82
CA HIS A 165 -0.53 8.01 -0.60
C HIS A 165 -1.31 8.12 -1.92
N PRO A 166 -1.55 7.01 -2.65
CA PRO A 166 -2.31 7.02 -3.91
C PRO A 166 -3.75 7.51 -3.74
N GLU A 167 -4.37 7.28 -2.59
CA GLU A 167 -5.73 7.74 -2.28
C GLU A 167 -5.85 9.27 -2.19
N ARG A 168 -4.72 9.98 -2.05
CA ARG A 168 -4.68 11.46 -1.99
C ARG A 168 -4.35 12.09 -3.34
N GLN A 169 -4.17 11.29 -4.39
CA GLN A 169 -3.89 11.77 -5.75
C GLN A 169 -4.61 10.93 -6.82
N ALA A 170 -5.81 10.46 -6.50
CA ALA A 170 -6.67 9.69 -7.38
C ALA A 170 -8.03 10.40 -7.58
N PHE A 171 -8.65 10.19 -8.73
CA PHE A 171 -10.00 10.68 -9.08
C PHE A 171 -10.18 12.18 -8.77
N ALA A 172 -11.08 12.54 -7.84
CA ALA A 172 -11.35 13.92 -7.46
C ALA A 172 -10.15 14.63 -6.81
N LEU A 173 -9.21 13.88 -6.23
CA LEU A 173 -7.99 14.39 -5.59
C LEU A 173 -6.78 14.34 -6.53
N ARG A 174 -6.97 14.01 -7.80
CA ARG A 174 -5.89 13.92 -8.77
C ARG A 174 -5.16 15.25 -8.94
N ARG A 175 -3.83 15.19 -8.99
CA ARG A 175 -2.94 16.31 -9.26
C ARG A 175 -2.29 16.12 -10.63
N GLY A 176 -2.37 17.12 -11.50
CA GLY A 176 -1.86 17.03 -12.87
C GLY A 176 -0.35 16.81 -12.95
N GLU A 177 0.40 17.30 -11.95
CA GLU A 177 1.85 17.17 -11.85
C GLU A 177 2.32 15.85 -11.17
N ALA A 178 1.40 15.02 -10.69
CA ALA A 178 1.71 13.76 -10.01
C ALA A 178 1.16 12.55 -10.78
N ALA A 179 1.68 11.37 -10.47
CA ALA A 179 1.18 10.10 -10.99
C ALA A 179 -0.28 9.90 -10.58
N ASP A 180 -1.05 9.20 -11.43
CA ASP A 180 -2.43 8.84 -11.11
C ASP A 180 -2.48 7.70 -10.10
N GLY A 181 -2.82 8.02 -8.85
CA GLY A 181 -2.95 7.04 -7.78
C GLY A 181 -4.04 5.98 -8.01
N ALA A 182 -5.04 6.28 -8.86
CA ALA A 182 -6.09 5.32 -9.21
C ALA A 182 -5.52 4.01 -9.80
N ALA A 183 -4.37 4.07 -10.50
CA ALA A 183 -3.75 2.90 -11.10
C ALA A 183 -3.42 1.78 -10.08
N VAL A 184 -3.05 2.16 -8.85
CA VAL A 184 -2.76 1.22 -7.75
C VAL A 184 -4.02 0.49 -7.30
N PHE A 185 -5.16 1.17 -7.26
CA PHE A 185 -6.45 0.57 -6.88
C PHE A 185 -7.05 -0.26 -8.01
N TRP A 186 -6.84 0.12 -9.27
CA TRP A 186 -7.17 -0.72 -10.42
C TRP A 186 -6.34 -2.01 -10.43
N TRP A 187 -5.08 -1.96 -9.99
CA TRP A 187 -4.28 -3.17 -9.77
C TRP A 187 -4.95 -4.08 -8.74
N LEU A 188 -5.34 -3.55 -7.57
CA LEU A 188 -5.99 -4.32 -6.51
C LEU A 188 -7.27 -5.00 -7.02
N ARG A 189 -8.09 -4.26 -7.78
CA ARG A 189 -9.30 -4.82 -8.40
C ARG A 189 -8.98 -5.97 -9.34
N ARG A 190 -8.02 -5.78 -10.27
CA ARG A 190 -7.64 -6.85 -11.21
C ARG A 190 -7.15 -8.11 -10.50
N GLN A 191 -6.38 -7.96 -9.42
CA GLN A 191 -5.92 -9.11 -8.62
C GLN A 191 -7.08 -9.80 -7.88
N ALA A 192 -8.02 -9.04 -7.31
CA ALA A 192 -9.21 -9.57 -6.66
C ALA A 192 -10.13 -10.34 -7.66
N GLU A 193 -10.12 -9.96 -8.94
CA GLU A 193 -10.85 -10.64 -10.01
C GLU A 193 -10.27 -12.00 -10.36
N LYS A 194 -8.96 -12.09 -10.49
CA LYS A 194 -8.26 -13.35 -10.79
C LYS A 194 -8.52 -14.42 -9.74
N ASN A 195 -8.58 -14.03 -8.46
CA ASN A 195 -8.80 -14.97 -7.34
C ASN A 195 -10.26 -15.38 -7.13
N SER A 196 -11.21 -14.80 -7.86
CA SER A 196 -12.64 -15.13 -7.74
C SER A 196 -13.12 -16.14 -8.79
N GLY A 197 -12.26 -16.59 -9.70
CA GLY A 197 -12.55 -17.46 -10.82
C GLY A 197 -11.99 -18.89 -10.72
N GLY A 198 -11.48 -19.28 -9.54
CA GLY A 198 -10.99 -20.62 -9.25
C GLY A 198 -11.98 -21.43 -8.42
#